data_5740c92ed79be936090029c78f0a40ab
#
_entry.id   5740c92ed79be936090029c78f0a40ab
#
_cell.length_a   1.000
_cell.length_b   1.000
_cell.length_c   1.000
_cell.angle_alpha   90.00
_cell.angle_beta   90.00
_cell.angle_gamma   90.00
#
_symmetry.space_group_name_H-M   'P 1'
#
loop_
_entity.id
_entity.type
_entity.pdbx_description
1 polymer ?
#
loop_
_entity_poly.entity_id
_entity_poly.type
_entity_poly.pdbx_seq_one_letter_code
_entity_poly.pdbx_strand_id
1 'polypeptide(L)'
;INTKSKDGSQTVVNQLLSTFIQSSYDDSLSQFLQKSEAKGSTKIGILQIYIKETLFWLLQMLLGWARPDASGFVNKASLYVGSRQQIWAVLKPAHNRKPPQKMIKPQNLLDLGSGSGTETVKLQSVLGIKPKDVTCIENSFAMRNKLQLYGFQTKKSHNELSDTEKFTHVSLLNILDRCDMPHEILSAAIHKLETDGIIMLAIVLPFKAKVYIQKRFIKWGKPASRKPYKPLKLQPKPSYIKGQNSNTFEIALIRFVETILLHHPNLELKSWTRMPYVSSGDTHFTHYTIDMAFMVFSLS
;
A
#
# COMPACT_ATOMS: atom_id res chain seq x y z
N ILE A 1 14.43 -35.77 -0.97
CA ILE A 1 13.42 -34.81 -0.47
C ILE A 1 13.95 -33.38 -0.63
N ASN A 2 14.31 -32.89 -1.82
CA ASN A 2 14.74 -31.47 -1.94
C ASN A 2 14.72 -30.92 -3.38
N THR A 3 14.00 -31.55 -4.30
CA THR A 3 13.93 -31.11 -5.69
C THR A 3 12.84 -30.06 -5.96
N LYS A 4 11.75 -30.06 -5.17
CA LYS A 4 10.63 -29.11 -5.35
C LYS A 4 10.96 -27.64 -5.00
N SER A 5 11.91 -27.36 -4.10
CA SER A 5 12.22 -25.98 -3.71
C SER A 5 13.08 -25.22 -4.73
N LYS A 6 13.94 -25.92 -5.48
CA LYS A 6 14.77 -25.28 -6.51
C LYS A 6 13.98 -24.87 -7.75
N ASP A 7 13.00 -25.69 -8.12
CA ASP A 7 12.17 -25.47 -9.31
C ASP A 7 11.19 -24.30 -9.09
N GLY A 8 10.57 -24.22 -7.92
CA GLY A 8 9.63 -23.14 -7.59
C GLY A 8 10.25 -21.73 -7.57
N SER A 9 11.44 -21.59 -6.96
CA SER A 9 12.13 -20.30 -6.88
C SER A 9 12.64 -19.80 -8.23
N GLN A 10 13.14 -20.71 -9.09
CA GLN A 10 13.54 -20.35 -10.45
C GLN A 10 12.33 -19.90 -11.29
N THR A 11 11.18 -20.52 -11.07
CA THR A 11 9.91 -20.12 -11.71
C THR A 11 9.52 -18.70 -11.32
N VAL A 12 9.62 -18.32 -10.04
CA VAL A 12 9.32 -16.93 -9.59
C VAL A 12 10.30 -15.93 -10.20
N VAL A 13 11.59 -16.23 -10.27
CA VAL A 13 12.57 -15.35 -10.92
C VAL A 13 12.23 -15.14 -12.39
N ASN A 14 11.93 -16.19 -13.12
CA ASN A 14 11.54 -16.11 -14.54
C ASN A 14 10.24 -15.29 -14.70
N GLN A 15 9.28 -15.47 -13.81
CA GLN A 15 8.04 -14.69 -13.81
C GLN A 15 8.31 -13.21 -13.54
N LEU A 16 9.16 -12.89 -12.56
CA LEU A 16 9.56 -11.49 -12.28
C LEU A 16 10.25 -10.84 -13.47
N LEU A 17 11.16 -11.57 -14.15
CA LEU A 17 11.85 -11.04 -15.33
C LEU A 17 10.88 -10.80 -16.50
N SER A 18 9.95 -11.71 -16.75
CA SER A 18 9.00 -11.61 -17.88
C SER A 18 7.88 -10.61 -17.64
N THR A 19 7.60 -10.24 -16.39
CA THR A 19 6.51 -9.32 -16.01
C THR A 19 6.99 -7.93 -15.58
N PHE A 20 8.31 -7.69 -15.61
CA PHE A 20 8.88 -6.38 -15.28
C PHE A 20 8.50 -5.34 -16.31
N ILE A 21 8.03 -4.19 -15.83
CA ILE A 21 7.72 -3.00 -16.63
C ILE A 21 8.71 -1.90 -16.24
N GLN A 22 9.52 -1.50 -17.19
CA GLN A 22 10.36 -0.32 -16.99
C GLN A 22 9.47 0.92 -16.95
N SER A 23 9.45 1.60 -15.82
CA SER A 23 8.73 2.87 -15.68
C SER A 23 9.68 4.04 -15.84
N SER A 24 9.27 5.06 -16.58
CA SER A 24 9.97 6.34 -16.65
C SER A 24 9.46 7.29 -15.56
N TYR A 25 10.35 8.11 -15.02
CA TYR A 25 9.96 9.21 -14.16
C TYR A 25 9.36 10.34 -15.02
N ASP A 26 8.33 10.96 -14.46
CA ASP A 26 7.73 12.17 -15.02
C ASP A 26 7.89 13.35 -14.04
N ASP A 27 7.44 14.52 -14.44
CA ASP A 27 7.57 15.75 -13.66
C ASP A 27 6.82 15.73 -12.31
N SER A 28 5.93 14.78 -12.10
CA SER A 28 5.13 14.70 -10.87
C SER A 28 5.98 14.40 -9.63
N LEU A 29 7.03 13.59 -9.78
CA LEU A 29 8.00 13.35 -8.70
C LEU A 29 8.78 14.63 -8.40
N SER A 30 9.30 15.29 -9.41
CA SER A 30 10.04 16.56 -9.25
C SER A 30 9.16 17.62 -8.59
N GLN A 31 7.91 17.74 -8.98
CA GLN A 31 6.94 18.65 -8.35
C GLN A 31 6.67 18.29 -6.89
N PHE A 32 6.57 17.02 -6.56
CA PHE A 32 6.39 16.58 -5.17
C PHE A 32 7.61 16.95 -4.31
N LEU A 33 8.82 16.70 -4.80
CA LEU A 33 10.06 17.01 -4.13
C LEU A 33 10.20 18.53 -3.92
N GLN A 34 10.03 19.33 -4.97
CA GLN A 34 10.06 20.81 -4.89
C GLN A 34 9.06 21.37 -3.87
N LYS A 35 7.83 20.85 -3.83
CA LYS A 35 6.84 21.23 -2.82
C LYS A 35 7.29 20.88 -1.40
N SER A 36 7.94 19.74 -1.22
CA SER A 36 8.45 19.30 0.08
C SER A 36 9.63 20.16 0.54
N GLU A 37 10.55 20.49 -0.37
CA GLU A 37 11.69 21.37 -0.14
C GLU A 37 11.25 22.82 0.17
N ALA A 38 10.31 23.36 -0.60
CA ALA A 38 9.77 24.70 -0.37
C ALA A 38 9.14 24.83 1.02
N LYS A 39 8.48 23.78 1.53
CA LYS A 39 7.97 23.77 2.90
C LYS A 39 9.07 23.76 3.95
N GLY A 40 10.17 23.06 3.70
CA GLY A 40 11.30 22.97 4.64
C GLY A 40 12.23 24.19 4.60
N SER A 41 12.24 24.98 3.52
CA SER A 41 13.18 26.10 3.31
C SER A 41 12.60 27.48 3.59
N THR A 42 11.28 27.64 3.60
CA THR A 42 10.64 28.93 3.87
C THR A 42 10.28 29.09 5.35
N LYS A 43 10.42 30.30 5.91
CA LYS A 43 10.04 30.59 7.31
C LYS A 43 8.59 30.19 7.60
N ILE A 44 7.67 30.48 6.68
CA ILE A 44 6.24 30.14 6.80
C ILE A 44 6.06 28.62 6.77
N GLY A 45 6.75 27.91 5.88
CA GLY A 45 6.69 26.45 5.79
C GLY A 45 7.24 25.76 7.03
N ILE A 46 8.36 26.25 7.56
CA ILE A 46 8.94 25.77 8.83
C ILE A 46 7.96 25.99 9.99
N LEU A 47 7.38 27.19 10.10
CA LEU A 47 6.37 27.48 11.13
C LEU A 47 5.16 26.54 11.01
N GLN A 48 4.68 26.26 9.80
CA GLN A 48 3.59 25.30 9.58
C GLN A 48 3.96 23.89 10.03
N ILE A 49 5.21 23.45 9.83
CA ILE A 49 5.70 22.15 10.31
C ILE A 49 5.65 22.11 11.83
N TYR A 50 6.18 23.14 12.52
CA TYR A 50 6.16 23.22 13.98
C TYR A 50 4.73 23.25 14.54
N ILE A 51 3.83 24.03 13.96
CA ILE A 51 2.41 24.07 14.39
C ILE A 51 1.78 22.68 14.26
N LYS A 52 2.00 22.00 13.15
CA LYS A 52 1.48 20.63 12.93
C LYS A 52 2.06 19.62 13.91
N GLU A 53 3.37 19.68 14.18
CA GLU A 53 4.02 18.81 15.17
C GLU A 53 3.45 19.07 16.57
N THR A 54 3.35 20.32 16.98
CA THR A 54 2.80 20.69 18.29
C THR A 54 1.35 20.23 18.43
N LEU A 55 0.51 20.51 17.42
CA LEU A 55 -0.89 20.07 17.43
C LEU A 55 -1.01 18.54 17.43
N PHE A 56 -0.19 17.85 16.66
CA PHE A 56 -0.13 16.38 16.66
C PHE A 56 0.16 15.80 18.07
N TRP A 57 1.14 16.37 18.76
CA TRP A 57 1.48 15.98 20.14
C TRP A 57 0.35 16.31 21.13
N LEU A 58 -0.25 17.50 21.02
CA LEU A 58 -1.38 17.90 21.87
C LEU A 58 -2.59 16.97 21.70
N LEU A 59 -2.95 16.60 20.47
CA LEU A 59 -4.04 15.67 20.21
C LEU A 59 -3.78 14.30 20.85
N GLN A 60 -2.55 13.81 20.82
CA GLN A 60 -2.20 12.54 21.45
C GLN A 60 -2.16 12.64 22.98
N MET A 61 -1.56 13.69 23.53
CA MET A 61 -1.37 13.85 24.98
C MET A 61 -2.67 14.23 25.71
N LEU A 62 -3.41 15.21 25.19
CA LEU A 62 -4.58 15.75 25.87
C LEU A 62 -5.86 14.99 25.53
N LEU A 63 -6.03 14.60 24.26
CA LEU A 63 -7.25 13.94 23.81
C LEU A 63 -7.10 12.41 23.68
N GLY A 64 -5.91 11.88 23.92
CA GLY A 64 -5.67 10.42 23.83
C GLY A 64 -5.86 9.87 22.41
N TRP A 65 -5.77 10.71 21.37
CA TRP A 65 -5.98 10.27 20.01
C TRP A 65 -4.91 9.29 19.57
N ALA A 66 -5.32 8.29 18.79
CA ALA A 66 -4.38 7.39 18.15
C ALA A 66 -3.49 8.15 17.16
N ARG A 67 -2.24 7.69 16.99
CA ARG A 67 -1.28 8.32 16.08
C ARG A 67 -1.82 8.51 14.65
N PRO A 68 -2.52 7.53 14.03
CA PRO A 68 -3.13 7.72 12.72
C PRO A 68 -4.18 8.82 12.68
N ASP A 69 -5.05 8.91 13.70
CA ASP A 69 -6.09 9.93 13.79
C ASP A 69 -5.49 11.33 13.93
N ALA A 70 -4.54 11.50 14.85
CA ALA A 70 -3.84 12.78 15.03
C ALA A 70 -3.08 13.17 13.75
N SER A 71 -2.38 12.23 13.11
CA SER A 71 -1.66 12.47 11.86
C SER A 71 -2.59 12.85 10.71
N GLY A 72 -3.71 12.13 10.58
CA GLY A 72 -4.74 12.41 9.57
C GLY A 72 -5.37 13.80 9.75
N PHE A 73 -5.69 14.15 10.97
CA PHE A 73 -6.30 15.45 11.30
C PHE A 73 -5.39 16.63 10.96
N VAL A 74 -4.12 16.58 11.38
CA VAL A 74 -3.17 17.66 11.11
C VAL A 74 -2.60 17.64 9.68
N ASN A 75 -2.98 16.63 8.87
CA ASN A 75 -2.44 16.44 7.54
C ASN A 75 -0.89 16.43 7.54
N LYS A 76 -0.32 15.62 8.43
CA LYS A 76 1.11 15.64 8.74
C LYS A 76 1.97 15.08 7.63
N ALA A 77 1.55 14.01 6.99
CA ALA A 77 2.33 13.32 5.97
C ALA A 77 1.63 13.32 4.60
N SER A 78 2.32 13.82 3.60
CA SER A 78 1.99 13.56 2.20
C SER A 78 2.85 12.41 1.71
N LEU A 79 2.26 11.48 0.98
CA LEU A 79 2.92 10.33 0.40
C LEU A 79 2.89 10.44 -1.12
N TYR A 80 3.92 9.92 -1.77
CA TYR A 80 3.98 9.76 -3.21
C TYR A 80 4.29 8.28 -3.53
N VAL A 81 3.37 7.63 -4.20
CA VAL A 81 3.44 6.24 -4.63
C VAL A 81 3.35 6.20 -6.15
N GLY A 82 4.39 6.68 -6.82
CA GLY A 82 4.43 6.77 -8.27
C GLY A 82 3.50 7.82 -8.90
N SER A 83 3.69 8.07 -10.19
CA SER A 83 2.83 8.93 -11.00
C SER A 83 1.65 8.17 -11.59
N ARG A 84 0.68 8.91 -12.14
CA ARG A 84 -0.43 8.31 -12.90
C ARG A 84 0.08 7.52 -14.10
N GLN A 85 1.09 8.04 -14.80
CA GLN A 85 1.68 7.38 -15.97
C GLN A 85 2.40 6.09 -15.57
N GLN A 86 3.17 6.10 -14.48
CA GLN A 86 3.84 4.92 -13.95
C GLN A 86 2.84 3.84 -13.53
N ILE A 87 1.80 4.22 -12.78
CA ILE A 87 0.75 3.30 -12.36
C ILE A 87 0.04 2.70 -13.58
N TRP A 88 -0.34 3.54 -14.56
CA TRP A 88 -0.98 3.06 -15.79
C TRP A 88 -0.09 2.11 -16.58
N ALA A 89 1.21 2.40 -16.72
CA ALA A 89 2.15 1.53 -17.43
C ALA A 89 2.18 0.11 -16.84
N VAL A 90 2.08 -0.01 -15.51
CA VAL A 90 2.06 -1.32 -14.83
C VAL A 90 0.70 -1.98 -14.92
N LEU A 91 -0.39 -1.23 -14.94
CA LEU A 91 -1.75 -1.78 -15.07
C LEU A 91 -2.06 -2.27 -16.48
N LYS A 92 -1.53 -1.61 -17.51
CA LYS A 92 -1.82 -1.87 -18.92
C LYS A 92 -1.69 -3.36 -19.32
N PRO A 93 -0.64 -4.12 -18.95
CA PRO A 93 -0.54 -5.53 -19.33
C PRO A 93 -1.66 -6.40 -18.77
N ALA A 94 -2.17 -6.10 -17.57
CA ALA A 94 -3.29 -6.83 -16.98
C ALA A 94 -4.62 -6.52 -17.70
N HIS A 95 -4.79 -5.31 -18.22
CA HIS A 95 -5.98 -4.90 -18.97
C HIS A 95 -5.98 -5.38 -20.42
N ASN A 96 -4.81 -5.49 -21.09
CA ASN A 96 -4.72 -5.82 -22.50
C ASN A 96 -4.88 -7.32 -22.82
N ARG A 97 -4.98 -8.21 -21.85
CA ARG A 97 -5.15 -9.65 -22.09
C ARG A 97 -6.54 -10.06 -22.54
N LYS A 98 -7.52 -9.17 -22.44
CA LYS A 98 -8.86 -9.37 -23.00
C LYS A 98 -9.10 -8.28 -24.06
N PRO A 99 -9.58 -8.64 -25.29
CA PRO A 99 -10.09 -7.62 -26.18
C PRO A 99 -11.15 -6.82 -25.44
N PRO A 100 -11.40 -5.55 -25.78
CA PRO A 100 -12.44 -4.77 -25.17
C PRO A 100 -13.81 -5.34 -25.57
N GLN A 101 -14.14 -6.53 -25.07
CA GLN A 101 -15.54 -6.87 -24.91
C GLN A 101 -16.06 -5.77 -24.00
N LYS A 102 -17.04 -5.00 -24.54
CA LYS A 102 -17.80 -4.01 -23.79
C LYS A 102 -17.82 -4.41 -22.34
N MET A 103 -17.15 -3.64 -21.46
CA MET A 103 -17.20 -3.91 -20.04
C MET A 103 -18.65 -3.74 -19.61
N ILE A 104 -19.37 -4.84 -19.56
CA ILE A 104 -20.80 -4.92 -19.32
C ILE A 104 -21.10 -4.56 -17.86
N LYS A 105 -20.09 -4.66 -17.00
CA LYS A 105 -20.20 -4.32 -15.57
C LYS A 105 -19.52 -2.98 -15.25
N PRO A 106 -20.13 -2.14 -14.41
CA PRO A 106 -19.49 -0.93 -13.91
C PRO A 106 -18.23 -1.33 -13.12
N GLN A 107 -17.13 -0.60 -13.37
CA GLN A 107 -15.89 -0.79 -12.62
C GLN A 107 -16.03 -0.19 -11.23
N ASN A 108 -15.48 -0.89 -10.25
CA ASN A 108 -15.41 -0.43 -8.86
C ASN A 108 -14.04 -0.74 -8.24
N LEU A 109 -13.69 0.03 -7.22
CA LEU A 109 -12.42 -0.09 -6.51
C LEU A 109 -12.65 -0.31 -5.01
N LEU A 110 -12.01 -1.32 -4.46
CA LEU A 110 -11.81 -1.48 -3.02
C LEU A 110 -10.37 -1.09 -2.67
N ASP A 111 -10.20 -0.09 -1.82
CA ASP A 111 -8.89 0.35 -1.35
C ASP A 111 -8.73 0.03 0.13
N LEU A 112 -7.84 -0.91 0.45
CA LEU A 112 -7.58 -1.39 1.81
C LEU A 112 -6.42 -0.59 2.43
N GLY A 113 -6.73 0.16 3.50
CA GLY A 113 -5.77 1.06 4.14
C GLY A 113 -5.59 2.38 3.39
N SER A 114 -6.68 2.96 2.94
CA SER A 114 -6.72 4.15 2.07
C SER A 114 -6.03 5.39 2.66
N GLY A 115 -5.80 5.43 3.98
CA GLY A 115 -5.17 6.56 4.65
C GLY A 115 -5.89 7.88 4.36
N SER A 116 -5.13 8.90 3.96
CA SER A 116 -5.67 10.22 3.64
C SER A 116 -6.38 10.32 2.29
N GLY A 117 -6.39 9.26 1.49
CA GLY A 117 -7.05 9.18 0.19
C GLY A 117 -6.25 9.76 -0.99
N THR A 118 -5.07 10.29 -0.78
CA THR A 118 -4.27 10.91 -1.86
C THR A 118 -3.94 9.91 -2.97
N GLU A 119 -3.54 8.69 -2.61
CA GLU A 119 -3.24 7.64 -3.58
C GLU A 119 -4.52 7.01 -4.13
N THR A 120 -5.57 6.89 -3.33
CA THR A 120 -6.90 6.43 -3.78
C THR A 120 -7.47 7.33 -4.88
N VAL A 121 -7.39 8.66 -4.73
CA VAL A 121 -7.80 9.63 -5.78
C VAL A 121 -6.97 9.43 -7.05
N LYS A 122 -5.68 9.15 -6.92
CA LYS A 122 -4.81 8.88 -8.06
C LYS A 122 -5.22 7.60 -8.79
N LEU A 123 -5.41 6.49 -8.05
CA LEU A 123 -5.90 5.23 -8.61
C LEU A 123 -7.27 5.38 -9.27
N GLN A 124 -8.20 6.01 -8.58
CA GLN A 124 -9.55 6.30 -9.09
C GLN A 124 -9.49 7.04 -10.44
N SER A 125 -8.62 8.06 -10.54
CA SER A 125 -8.42 8.83 -11.77
C SER A 125 -7.79 7.98 -12.89
N VAL A 126 -6.77 7.16 -12.57
CA VAL A 126 -6.10 6.28 -13.54
C VAL A 126 -7.04 5.22 -14.09
N LEU A 127 -7.90 4.67 -13.25
CA LEU A 127 -8.86 3.63 -13.60
C LEU A 127 -10.16 4.19 -14.23
N GLY A 128 -10.37 5.52 -14.19
CA GLY A 128 -11.59 6.15 -14.70
C GLY A 128 -12.85 5.80 -13.91
N ILE A 129 -12.70 5.37 -12.66
CA ILE A 129 -13.80 4.95 -11.78
C ILE A 129 -14.46 6.19 -11.16
N LYS A 130 -15.79 6.20 -11.03
CA LYS A 130 -16.50 7.30 -10.37
C LYS A 130 -16.27 7.27 -8.85
N PRO A 131 -16.16 8.41 -8.16
CA PRO A 131 -15.92 8.43 -6.71
C PRO A 131 -16.90 7.57 -5.90
N LYS A 132 -18.19 7.56 -6.26
CA LYS A 132 -19.22 6.76 -5.60
C LYS A 132 -19.01 5.24 -5.70
N ASP A 133 -18.24 4.80 -6.69
CA ASP A 133 -17.92 3.39 -6.95
C ASP A 133 -16.55 2.98 -6.34
N VAL A 134 -16.00 3.82 -5.46
CA VAL A 134 -14.79 3.57 -4.67
C VAL A 134 -15.19 3.32 -3.22
N THR A 135 -14.80 2.17 -2.70
CA THR A 135 -14.94 1.80 -1.28
C THR A 135 -13.58 1.78 -0.61
N CYS A 136 -13.44 2.56 0.44
CA CYS A 136 -12.21 2.72 1.22
C CYS A 136 -12.34 2.04 2.58
N ILE A 137 -11.39 1.18 2.92
CA ILE A 137 -11.29 0.62 4.27
C ILE A 137 -10.19 1.37 5.01
N GLU A 138 -10.56 2.11 6.07
CA GLU A 138 -9.63 2.90 6.86
C GLU A 138 -10.06 2.92 8.33
N ASN A 139 -9.15 2.56 9.23
CA ASN A 139 -9.45 2.46 10.66
C ASN A 139 -9.55 3.83 11.34
N SER A 140 -8.80 4.84 10.88
CA SER A 140 -8.80 6.19 11.42
C SER A 140 -10.08 6.94 11.06
N PHE A 141 -10.81 7.44 12.05
CA PHE A 141 -12.02 8.22 11.82
C PHE A 141 -11.72 9.55 11.10
N ALA A 142 -10.60 10.21 11.45
CA ALA A 142 -10.20 11.47 10.84
C ALA A 142 -9.89 11.30 9.35
N MET A 143 -9.25 10.18 8.98
CA MET A 143 -8.97 9.85 7.59
C MET A 143 -10.24 9.45 6.84
N ARG A 144 -11.16 8.68 7.47
CA ARG A 144 -12.46 8.36 6.84
C ARG A 144 -13.27 9.60 6.51
N ASN A 145 -13.35 10.57 7.42
CA ASN A 145 -14.05 11.83 7.14
C ASN A 145 -13.45 12.55 5.92
N LYS A 146 -12.12 12.51 5.78
CA LYS A 146 -11.45 13.08 4.60
C LYS A 146 -11.77 12.33 3.31
N LEU A 147 -11.81 11.00 3.36
CA LEU A 147 -12.18 10.16 2.23
C LEU A 147 -13.62 10.44 1.76
N GLN A 148 -14.54 10.68 2.69
CA GLN A 148 -15.92 11.06 2.38
C GLN A 148 -16.00 12.41 1.64
N LEU A 149 -15.11 13.36 1.94
CA LEU A 149 -15.03 14.63 1.20
C LEU A 149 -14.64 14.45 -0.27
N TYR A 150 -13.95 13.36 -0.61
CA TYR A 150 -13.69 12.98 -2.01
C TYR A 150 -14.87 12.27 -2.68
N GLY A 151 -15.96 12.01 -1.95
CA GLY A 151 -17.14 11.29 -2.43
C GLY A 151 -17.00 9.77 -2.40
N PHE A 152 -16.01 9.24 -1.67
CA PHE A 152 -15.80 7.79 -1.51
C PHE A 152 -16.69 7.20 -0.44
N GLN A 153 -17.09 5.95 -0.63
CA GLN A 153 -17.70 5.14 0.42
C GLN A 153 -16.61 4.73 1.43
N THR A 154 -16.91 4.77 2.72
CA THR A 154 -15.90 4.43 3.74
C THR A 154 -16.44 3.42 4.73
N LYS A 155 -15.60 2.45 5.09
CA LYS A 155 -15.84 1.47 6.14
C LYS A 155 -14.61 1.39 7.06
N LYS A 156 -14.82 1.04 8.32
CA LYS A 156 -13.73 0.96 9.30
C LYS A 156 -12.90 -0.31 9.14
N SER A 157 -13.54 -1.40 8.73
CA SER A 157 -12.94 -2.72 8.61
C SER A 157 -13.50 -3.44 7.38
N HIS A 158 -12.70 -4.34 6.79
CA HIS A 158 -13.17 -5.22 5.72
C HIS A 158 -14.31 -6.15 6.16
N ASN A 159 -14.47 -6.41 7.45
CA ASN A 159 -15.59 -7.19 7.99
C ASN A 159 -16.95 -6.49 7.86
N GLU A 160 -16.98 -5.21 7.53
CA GLU A 160 -18.20 -4.46 7.25
C GLU A 160 -18.66 -4.58 5.78
N LEU A 161 -17.88 -5.28 4.94
CA LEU A 161 -18.25 -5.60 3.57
C LEU A 161 -19.19 -6.80 3.53
N SER A 162 -20.29 -6.69 2.77
CA SER A 162 -21.18 -7.84 2.53
C SER A 162 -20.43 -8.95 1.80
N ASP A 163 -20.71 -10.21 2.10
CA ASP A 163 -20.06 -11.36 1.43
C ASP A 163 -20.31 -11.40 -0.07
N THR A 164 -21.42 -10.86 -0.52
CA THR A 164 -21.77 -10.76 -1.95
C THR A 164 -21.12 -9.58 -2.66
N GLU A 165 -20.54 -8.62 -1.91
CA GLU A 165 -19.90 -7.44 -2.47
C GLU A 165 -18.56 -7.81 -3.10
N LYS A 166 -18.41 -7.59 -4.41
CA LYS A 166 -17.20 -7.91 -5.20
C LYS A 166 -16.70 -6.67 -5.92
N PHE A 167 -15.40 -6.66 -6.20
CA PHE A 167 -14.71 -5.53 -6.81
C PHE A 167 -13.87 -5.97 -8.01
N THR A 168 -13.92 -5.16 -9.07
CA THR A 168 -13.09 -5.35 -10.25
C THR A 168 -11.63 -5.00 -9.98
N HIS A 169 -11.40 -4.09 -9.04
CA HIS A 169 -10.07 -3.62 -8.65
C HIS A 169 -9.97 -3.60 -7.12
N VAL A 170 -8.89 -4.17 -6.61
CA VAL A 170 -8.56 -4.12 -5.17
C VAL A 170 -7.15 -3.57 -5.01
N SER A 171 -6.95 -2.60 -4.12
CA SER A 171 -5.63 -2.03 -3.83
C SER A 171 -5.20 -2.27 -2.38
N LEU A 172 -3.92 -2.60 -2.21
CA LEU A 172 -3.22 -2.76 -0.93
C LEU A 172 -1.88 -1.99 -1.02
N LEU A 173 -1.94 -0.67 -0.86
CA LEU A 173 -0.77 0.18 -1.02
C LEU A 173 -0.05 0.38 0.31
N ASN A 174 1.09 -0.29 0.50
CA ASN A 174 1.94 -0.20 1.69
C ASN A 174 1.18 -0.47 3.00
N ILE A 175 0.30 -1.47 3.02
CA ILE A 175 -0.45 -1.88 4.21
C ILE A 175 0.10 -3.18 4.82
N LEU A 176 0.62 -4.11 4.02
CA LEU A 176 1.02 -5.44 4.50
C LEU A 176 2.20 -5.41 5.49
N ASP A 177 3.04 -4.38 5.44
CA ASP A 177 4.10 -4.13 6.42
C ASP A 177 3.65 -3.39 7.67
N ARG A 178 2.37 -2.94 7.72
CA ARG A 178 1.84 -2.03 8.76
C ARG A 178 0.61 -2.55 9.49
N CYS A 179 0.10 -3.71 9.10
CA CYS A 179 -1.06 -4.35 9.71
C CYS A 179 -0.68 -5.55 10.58
N ASP A 180 -1.55 -5.86 11.54
CA ASP A 180 -1.32 -6.96 12.51
C ASP A 180 -1.42 -8.33 11.85
N MET A 181 -2.27 -8.48 10.83
CA MET A 181 -2.67 -9.75 10.22
C MET A 181 -2.62 -9.65 8.68
N PRO A 182 -1.42 -9.51 8.07
CA PRO A 182 -1.29 -9.25 6.64
C PRO A 182 -1.86 -10.36 5.75
N HIS A 183 -1.76 -11.62 6.15
CA HIS A 183 -2.36 -12.73 5.41
C HIS A 183 -3.88 -12.70 5.41
N GLU A 184 -4.51 -12.30 6.52
CA GLU A 184 -5.97 -12.19 6.60
C GLU A 184 -6.47 -11.04 5.71
N ILE A 185 -5.77 -9.90 5.72
CA ILE A 185 -6.12 -8.77 4.87
C ILE A 185 -5.97 -9.13 3.39
N LEU A 186 -4.89 -9.83 3.02
CA LEU A 186 -4.70 -10.27 1.64
C LEU A 186 -5.74 -11.32 1.23
N SER A 187 -6.06 -12.28 2.12
CA SER A 187 -7.13 -13.26 1.88
C SER A 187 -8.49 -12.59 1.69
N ALA A 188 -8.80 -11.57 2.52
CA ALA A 188 -10.01 -10.79 2.38
C ALA A 188 -10.05 -10.02 1.05
N ALA A 189 -8.92 -9.43 0.63
CA ALA A 189 -8.79 -8.78 -0.66
C ALA A 189 -9.09 -9.73 -1.82
N ILE A 190 -8.48 -10.92 -1.80
CA ILE A 190 -8.69 -11.98 -2.80
C ILE A 190 -10.16 -12.44 -2.81
N HIS A 191 -10.75 -12.65 -1.64
CA HIS A 191 -12.15 -13.05 -1.53
C HIS A 191 -13.11 -11.99 -2.10
N LYS A 192 -12.79 -10.70 -1.99
CA LYS A 192 -13.59 -9.60 -2.53
C LYS A 192 -13.31 -9.30 -4.00
N LEU A 193 -12.36 -9.96 -4.62
CA LEU A 193 -12.04 -9.76 -6.03
C LEU A 193 -13.06 -10.47 -6.93
N GLU A 194 -13.46 -9.83 -8.01
CA GLU A 194 -14.17 -10.45 -9.13
C GLU A 194 -13.25 -11.45 -9.85
N THR A 195 -13.80 -12.44 -10.52
CA THR A 195 -13.03 -13.48 -11.25
C THR A 195 -12.04 -12.88 -12.24
N ASP A 196 -12.45 -11.81 -12.93
CA ASP A 196 -11.61 -11.09 -13.91
C ASP A 196 -10.94 -9.86 -13.32
N GLY A 197 -10.99 -9.69 -12.00
CA GLY A 197 -10.47 -8.55 -11.30
C GLY A 197 -8.96 -8.58 -11.13
N ILE A 198 -8.40 -7.45 -10.73
CA ILE A 198 -6.97 -7.29 -10.45
C ILE A 198 -6.72 -6.76 -9.04
N ILE A 199 -5.62 -7.23 -8.45
CA ILE A 199 -5.08 -6.72 -7.19
C ILE A 199 -3.85 -5.88 -7.48
N MET A 200 -3.86 -4.63 -7.00
CA MET A 200 -2.71 -3.72 -7.00
C MET A 200 -2.06 -3.76 -5.62
N LEU A 201 -0.82 -4.17 -5.55
CA LEU A 201 -0.08 -4.30 -4.31
C LEU A 201 1.20 -3.48 -4.38
N ALA A 202 1.40 -2.59 -3.41
CA ALA A 202 2.66 -1.88 -3.23
C ALA A 202 3.29 -2.26 -1.89
N ILE A 203 4.61 -2.45 -1.88
CA ILE A 203 5.37 -2.78 -0.68
C ILE A 203 6.76 -2.17 -0.70
N VAL A 204 7.16 -1.57 0.41
CA VAL A 204 8.52 -1.06 0.60
C VAL A 204 9.48 -2.23 0.84
N LEU A 205 10.59 -2.23 0.12
CA LEU A 205 11.62 -3.25 0.22
C LEU A 205 13.00 -2.62 0.54
N PRO A 206 13.84 -3.30 1.32
CA PRO A 206 13.63 -4.58 1.98
C PRO A 206 12.50 -4.56 3.01
N PHE A 207 11.73 -5.66 3.06
CA PHE A 207 10.55 -5.75 3.92
C PHE A 207 10.90 -5.61 5.40
N LYS A 208 10.26 -4.66 6.07
CA LYS A 208 10.34 -4.47 7.52
C LYS A 208 8.94 -4.20 8.07
N ALA A 209 8.42 -5.13 8.85
CA ALA A 209 7.14 -4.92 9.52
C ALA A 209 7.23 -3.75 10.50
N LYS A 210 6.37 -2.73 10.30
CA LYS A 210 6.28 -1.51 11.14
C LYS A 210 4.86 -1.33 11.64
N VAL A 211 4.38 -2.27 12.45
CA VAL A 211 3.03 -2.17 13.00
C VAL A 211 3.01 -1.11 14.10
N TYR A 212 2.16 -0.11 13.91
CA TYR A 212 1.88 0.90 14.94
C TYR A 212 0.93 0.30 15.98
N ILE A 213 1.49 -0.34 17.01
CA ILE A 213 0.72 -0.75 18.17
C ILE A 213 0.20 0.54 18.82
N GLN A 214 -1.11 0.72 18.85
CA GLN A 214 -1.71 1.78 19.63
C GLN A 214 -1.30 1.58 21.09
N LYS A 215 -0.39 2.41 21.60
CA LYS A 215 -0.22 2.59 23.04
C LYS A 215 -1.50 3.30 23.51
N ARG A 216 -2.55 2.55 23.83
CA ARG A 216 -3.64 3.11 24.64
C ARG A 216 -3.00 3.61 25.91
N PHE A 217 -3.09 4.90 26.17
CA PHE A 217 -2.82 5.43 27.50
C PHE A 217 -3.60 4.57 28.49
N ILE A 218 -2.88 4.05 29.44
CA ILE A 218 -3.35 3.15 30.49
C ILE A 218 -4.56 3.81 31.18
N LYS A 219 -5.76 3.37 30.86
CA LYS A 219 -6.86 3.53 31.81
C LYS A 219 -6.48 2.66 33.00
N TRP A 220 -6.12 3.32 34.07
CA TRP A 220 -5.81 2.75 35.41
C TRP A 220 -6.10 1.25 35.52
N GLY A 221 -5.05 0.42 35.58
CA GLY A 221 -5.08 -0.88 36.20
C GLY A 221 -5.32 -2.13 35.34
N LYS A 222 -5.51 -2.04 34.00
CA LYS A 222 -5.60 -3.27 33.19
C LYS A 222 -4.73 -3.15 31.91
N PRO A 223 -3.81 -4.12 31.67
CA PRO A 223 -3.11 -4.17 30.40
C PRO A 223 -4.15 -4.39 29.29
N ALA A 224 -4.13 -3.53 28.27
CA ALA A 224 -4.94 -3.75 27.08
C ALA A 224 -4.57 -5.12 26.50
N SER A 225 -5.56 -5.99 26.27
CA SER A 225 -5.35 -7.27 25.59
C SER A 225 -4.66 -6.97 24.24
N ARG A 226 -3.43 -7.45 24.10
CA ARG A 226 -2.70 -7.35 22.82
C ARG A 226 -3.43 -8.25 21.83
N LYS A 227 -3.94 -7.66 20.75
CA LYS A 227 -4.37 -8.48 19.62
C LYS A 227 -3.19 -9.34 19.16
N PRO A 228 -3.42 -10.57 18.74
CA PRO A 228 -2.35 -11.41 18.23
C PRO A 228 -1.71 -10.71 17.04
N TYR A 229 -0.41 -10.48 17.13
CA TYR A 229 0.40 -9.90 16.05
C TYR A 229 1.06 -11.04 15.28
N LYS A 230 0.68 -11.19 14.01
CA LYS A 230 1.25 -12.21 13.11
C LYS A 230 1.84 -11.49 11.88
N PRO A 231 3.06 -10.94 11.99
CA PRO A 231 3.69 -10.26 10.86
C PRO A 231 3.89 -11.21 9.69
N LEU A 232 3.93 -10.67 8.48
CA LEU A 232 4.32 -11.42 7.31
C LEU A 232 5.77 -11.89 7.48
N LYS A 233 5.98 -13.20 7.46
CA LYS A 233 7.32 -13.81 7.47
C LYS A 233 7.71 -14.17 6.04
N LEU A 234 8.69 -13.48 5.49
CA LEU A 234 9.21 -13.79 4.16
C LEU A 234 9.88 -15.16 4.14
N GLN A 235 9.79 -15.84 3.00
CA GLN A 235 10.53 -17.07 2.75
C GLN A 235 12.03 -16.86 2.98
N PRO A 236 12.77 -17.89 3.41
CA PRO A 236 14.22 -17.84 3.52
C PRO A 236 14.87 -17.42 2.20
N LYS A 237 16.09 -16.87 2.26
CA LYS A 237 16.86 -16.57 1.05
C LYS A 237 17.03 -17.84 0.22
N PRO A 238 16.71 -17.84 -1.08
CA PRO A 238 16.90 -18.99 -1.95
C PRO A 238 18.37 -19.44 -1.97
N SER A 239 18.59 -20.75 -1.90
CA SER A 239 19.94 -21.34 -1.80
C SER A 239 20.82 -21.11 -3.03
N TYR A 240 20.21 -20.86 -4.21
CA TYR A 240 20.95 -20.55 -5.44
C TYR A 240 21.52 -19.14 -5.49
N ILE A 241 21.08 -18.22 -4.60
CA ILE A 241 21.64 -16.87 -4.49
C ILE A 241 22.80 -16.89 -3.47
N LYS A 242 23.92 -17.48 -3.84
CA LYS A 242 25.12 -17.50 -2.98
C LYS A 242 25.87 -16.16 -3.05
N GLY A 243 26.46 -15.75 -1.92
CA GLY A 243 27.39 -14.60 -1.86
C GLY A 243 26.76 -13.21 -1.90
N GLN A 244 25.48 -13.06 -2.21
CA GLN A 244 24.84 -11.74 -2.22
C GLN A 244 24.24 -11.37 -0.85
N ASN A 245 24.21 -10.07 -0.55
CA ASN A 245 23.58 -9.57 0.66
C ASN A 245 22.06 -9.88 0.60
N SER A 246 21.54 -10.57 1.61
CA SER A 246 20.13 -10.95 1.71
C SER A 246 19.16 -9.77 1.83
N ASN A 247 19.67 -8.56 1.97
CA ASN A 247 18.90 -7.32 2.15
C ASN A 247 18.87 -6.44 0.90
N THR A 248 19.25 -6.91 -0.28
CA THR A 248 19.05 -6.17 -1.51
C THR A 248 17.56 -6.15 -1.88
N PHE A 249 17.16 -5.13 -2.64
CA PHE A 249 15.78 -4.96 -3.10
C PHE A 249 15.31 -6.20 -3.88
N GLU A 250 16.13 -6.70 -4.78
CA GLU A 250 15.81 -7.82 -5.69
C GLU A 250 15.58 -9.13 -4.91
N ILE A 251 16.45 -9.43 -3.96
CA ILE A 251 16.31 -10.63 -3.12
C ILE A 251 15.08 -10.51 -2.22
N ALA A 252 14.84 -9.34 -1.67
CA ALA A 252 13.65 -9.09 -0.87
C ALA A 252 12.36 -9.22 -1.69
N LEU A 253 12.37 -8.77 -2.94
CA LEU A 253 11.26 -8.90 -3.88
C LEU A 253 10.97 -10.38 -4.20
N ILE A 254 11.99 -11.16 -4.57
CA ILE A 254 11.83 -12.60 -4.84
C ILE A 254 11.17 -13.29 -3.64
N ARG A 255 11.73 -13.10 -2.44
CA ARG A 255 11.20 -13.68 -1.19
C ARG A 255 9.78 -13.25 -0.89
N PHE A 256 9.45 -12.00 -1.18
CA PHE A 256 8.11 -11.48 -0.97
C PHE A 256 7.11 -12.15 -1.92
N VAL A 257 7.39 -12.19 -3.22
CA VAL A 257 6.52 -12.81 -4.22
C VAL A 257 6.38 -14.31 -3.97
N GLU A 258 7.46 -15.02 -3.65
CA GLU A 258 7.42 -16.43 -3.23
C GLU A 258 6.49 -16.64 -2.03
N THR A 259 6.57 -15.74 -1.04
CA THR A 259 5.71 -15.81 0.15
C THR A 259 4.24 -15.65 -0.23
N ILE A 260 3.93 -14.67 -1.08
CA ILE A 260 2.55 -14.41 -1.52
C ILE A 260 2.00 -15.62 -2.30
N LEU A 261 2.72 -16.10 -3.30
CA LEU A 261 2.26 -17.21 -4.17
C LEU A 261 2.18 -18.54 -3.43
N LEU A 262 3.03 -18.77 -2.42
CA LEU A 262 2.96 -19.97 -1.58
C LEU A 262 1.66 -20.01 -0.74
N HIS A 263 1.24 -18.88 -0.21
CA HIS A 263 0.03 -18.78 0.63
C HIS A 263 -1.25 -18.57 -0.18
N HIS A 264 -1.11 -18.06 -1.40
CA HIS A 264 -2.22 -17.76 -2.32
C HIS A 264 -1.90 -18.25 -3.72
N PRO A 265 -1.89 -19.60 -3.94
CA PRO A 265 -1.46 -20.20 -5.21
C PRO A 265 -2.41 -19.92 -6.39
N ASN A 266 -3.57 -19.37 -6.11
CA ASN A 266 -4.54 -18.90 -7.11
C ASN A 266 -4.25 -17.47 -7.62
N LEU A 267 -3.18 -16.83 -7.16
CA LEU A 267 -2.73 -15.54 -7.69
C LEU A 267 -1.67 -15.73 -8.77
N GLU A 268 -1.75 -14.93 -9.81
CA GLU A 268 -0.73 -14.83 -10.86
C GLU A 268 -0.21 -13.38 -10.93
N LEU A 269 1.12 -13.21 -10.90
CA LEU A 269 1.75 -11.91 -11.10
C LEU A 269 1.67 -11.53 -12.59
N LYS A 270 1.01 -10.43 -12.92
CA LYS A 270 0.81 -9.96 -14.29
C LYS A 270 1.85 -8.93 -14.73
N SER A 271 2.24 -8.07 -13.80
CA SER A 271 3.23 -7.03 -14.04
C SER A 271 3.73 -6.45 -12.72
N TRP A 272 4.91 -5.86 -12.76
CA TRP A 272 5.47 -5.13 -11.62
C TRP A 272 6.51 -4.11 -12.07
N THR A 273 6.80 -3.15 -11.19
CA THR A 273 7.88 -2.19 -11.38
C THR A 273 8.47 -1.77 -10.03
N ARG A 274 9.69 -1.23 -10.07
CA ARG A 274 10.33 -0.55 -8.94
C ARG A 274 10.04 0.94 -9.02
N MET A 275 9.55 1.51 -7.95
CA MET A 275 9.21 2.93 -7.84
C MET A 275 9.78 3.53 -6.56
N PRO A 276 10.07 4.84 -6.52
CA PRO A 276 10.35 5.53 -5.27
C PRO A 276 9.06 5.65 -4.46
N TYR A 277 9.16 5.34 -3.17
CA TYR A 277 8.19 5.72 -2.17
C TYR A 277 8.72 6.94 -1.45
N VAL A 278 8.08 8.07 -1.63
CA VAL A 278 8.52 9.32 -1.03
C VAL A 278 7.48 9.82 -0.04
N SER A 279 7.93 10.13 1.16
CA SER A 279 7.10 10.82 2.16
C SER A 279 7.60 12.24 2.39
N SER A 280 6.67 13.16 2.64
CA SER A 280 7.05 14.49 3.12
C SER A 280 7.85 14.37 4.41
N GLY A 281 8.82 15.26 4.56
CA GLY A 281 9.72 15.29 5.70
C GLY A 281 9.10 15.83 6.99
N ASP A 282 9.97 16.09 7.92
CA ASP A 282 9.68 16.63 9.24
C ASP A 282 10.63 17.83 9.54
N THR A 283 10.92 18.08 10.80
CA THR A 283 11.85 19.14 11.23
C THR A 283 13.32 18.84 10.92
N HIS A 284 13.66 17.58 10.59
CA HIS A 284 15.04 17.15 10.32
C HIS A 284 15.35 17.03 8.83
N PHE A 285 14.38 16.52 8.05
CA PHE A 285 14.56 16.28 6.63
C PHE A 285 13.35 16.78 5.83
N THR A 286 13.60 17.31 4.65
CA THR A 286 12.55 17.82 3.74
C THR A 286 11.69 16.70 3.18
N HIS A 287 12.27 15.51 2.99
CA HIS A 287 11.58 14.31 2.52
C HIS A 287 12.38 13.05 2.85
N TYR A 288 11.73 11.91 2.80
CA TYR A 288 12.33 10.59 2.93
C TYR A 288 12.01 9.77 1.68
N THR A 289 13.03 9.18 1.09
CA THR A 289 12.87 8.33 -0.11
C THR A 289 13.34 6.92 0.19
N ILE A 290 12.51 5.94 -0.14
CA ILE A 290 12.84 4.51 -0.09
C ILE A 290 12.26 3.83 -1.32
N ASP A 291 12.79 2.65 -1.66
CA ASP A 291 12.30 1.87 -2.80
C ASP A 291 11.10 1.01 -2.44
N MET A 292 10.16 0.91 -3.36
CA MET A 292 9.05 -0.02 -3.27
C MET A 292 8.85 -0.80 -4.56
N ALA A 293 8.26 -1.98 -4.45
CA ALA A 293 7.71 -2.70 -5.58
C ALA A 293 6.22 -2.39 -5.69
N PHE A 294 5.78 -2.03 -6.90
CA PHE A 294 4.38 -1.96 -7.26
C PHE A 294 4.06 -3.13 -8.19
N MET A 295 3.12 -3.96 -7.79
CA MET A 295 2.81 -5.25 -8.42
C MET A 295 1.32 -5.34 -8.74
N VAL A 296 0.99 -6.01 -9.83
CA VAL A 296 -0.39 -6.30 -10.24
C VAL A 296 -0.55 -7.82 -10.34
N PHE A 297 -1.55 -8.33 -9.63
CA PHE A 297 -1.93 -9.73 -9.65
C PHE A 297 -3.36 -9.88 -10.18
N SER A 298 -3.66 -11.05 -10.74
CA SER A 298 -5.03 -11.50 -11.02
C SER A 298 -5.23 -12.91 -10.46
N LEU A 299 -6.46 -13.38 -10.45
CA LEU A 299 -6.73 -14.80 -10.25
C LEU A 299 -6.26 -15.60 -11.47
N SER A 300 -5.67 -16.77 -11.21
CA SER A 300 -5.22 -17.74 -12.22
C SER A 300 -6.38 -18.61 -12.74
#